data_15cee3ebba209f5e4f4bdd716fd0c6aa
#
_entry.id   15cee3ebba209f5e4f4bdd716fd0c6aa
#
_cell.length_a   1.000
_cell.length_b   1.000
_cell.length_c   1.000
_cell.angle_alpha   90.00
_cell.angle_beta   90.00
_cell.angle_gamma   90.00
#
_symmetry.space_group_name_H-M   'P 1'
#
loop_
_entity.id
_entity.type
_entity.pdbx_description
1 polymer ?
#
loop_
_entity_poly.entity_id
_entity_poly.type
_entity_poly.pdbx_seq_one_letter_code
_entity_poly.pdbx_strand_id
1 'polypeptide(L)'
;MSVQFVTQDRWLDLNDVLRELVAQGFICQDAAEQALNARRRHAAHGQMHPLEFIASQQLDDLSRPGKHMDLESLTLWLAQQAGQPYLRIDPLKINVAAITPLMSYAFAQRHKILAVAVDRDSVTVASAQPYVSGWEADLTHVLKLPIKRVVANPVDIQRFSVEFFRLAKSVSGASNADAQGGNLGNFEQLLNLGASNQEPDANDAHIVNIVDWLFQYAFQQRASDIHIEPRREHGTVRFRIDGVLHNVYQFPPQVTMAIVSRLKSLGRMNVAEKRKPQDGRVKTKTPDGGEVELRLSTLPTAFGEKMVMRIFDPEVLLKNFDQLGFSVDDLRRWQDMTRQPNGIILVTGPTGSGKTTTLYTTLKKLATPEVNLCTIEDPIEMVEPAFNQMQVQHNIELTFAAGVRALMRQDPDIIMIGEIRDLETAEMAIQAALTGHLVLSTLHTNDAPSAISRLLELGVPHYLIKATVLGVMAQRLVRTLCPHCKAPLTLEDEDWQTLTRPWQAPLPSNAQRAIGCLECRDTGYRGRAGVYEIMQLSDSLKALITPDTDLTAIRRQAFKEGMRSLRLSGAQKVAAGLTTVEEVLRVTPQSELK
;
A
#
# COMPACT_ATOMS: atom_id res chain seq x y z
N MET A 1 28.27 -43.28 23.65
CA MET A 1 29.23 -42.15 23.69
C MET A 1 29.41 -41.66 22.27
N SER A 2 28.61 -40.69 21.85
CA SER A 2 28.73 -40.05 20.56
C SER A 2 29.74 -38.91 20.72
N VAL A 3 30.88 -39.03 20.11
CA VAL A 3 31.87 -37.95 20.03
C VAL A 3 31.26 -36.83 19.16
N GLN A 4 30.77 -35.79 19.82
CA GLN A 4 30.45 -34.52 19.11
C GLN A 4 31.79 -33.94 18.65
N PHE A 5 32.03 -33.98 17.35
CA PHE A 5 33.06 -33.16 16.73
C PHE A 5 32.63 -31.69 16.93
N VAL A 6 33.31 -31.01 17.83
CA VAL A 6 33.27 -29.55 17.92
C VAL A 6 33.87 -29.03 16.63
N THR A 7 33.02 -28.71 15.66
CA THR A 7 33.47 -28.00 14.45
C THR A 7 33.94 -26.64 14.91
N GLN A 8 35.22 -26.35 14.67
CA GLN A 8 35.84 -25.07 14.98
C GLN A 8 35.08 -23.97 14.21
N ASP A 9 34.63 -22.91 14.90
CA ASP A 9 33.94 -21.76 14.28
C ASP A 9 34.76 -21.23 13.12
N ARG A 10 34.15 -21.14 11.95
CA ARG A 10 34.76 -20.61 10.72
C ARG A 10 33.92 -19.45 10.20
N TRP A 11 34.52 -18.27 10.16
CA TRP A 11 33.90 -17.11 9.50
C TRP A 11 33.99 -17.26 7.98
N LEU A 12 32.95 -16.80 7.29
CA LEU A 12 32.93 -16.75 5.83
C LEU A 12 34.07 -15.86 5.32
N ASP A 13 34.93 -16.43 4.47
CA ASP A 13 35.98 -15.71 3.75
C ASP A 13 35.56 -15.44 2.29
N LEU A 14 35.92 -14.27 1.76
CA LEU A 14 35.56 -13.87 0.40
C LEU A 14 36.21 -14.79 -0.66
N ASN A 15 37.46 -15.19 -0.44
CA ASN A 15 38.15 -16.03 -1.41
C ASN A 15 37.49 -17.42 -1.50
N ASP A 16 37.06 -17.96 -0.35
CA ASP A 16 36.42 -19.26 -0.32
C ASP A 16 35.06 -19.17 -1.04
N VAL A 17 34.25 -18.14 -0.74
CA VAL A 17 32.94 -17.93 -1.40
C VAL A 17 33.08 -17.78 -2.91
N LEU A 18 34.01 -16.93 -3.38
CA LEU A 18 34.20 -16.73 -4.81
C LEU A 18 34.69 -18.01 -5.51
N ARG A 19 35.60 -18.77 -4.86
CA ARG A 19 36.08 -20.06 -5.39
C ARG A 19 34.94 -21.07 -5.54
N GLU A 20 34.06 -21.16 -4.56
CA GLU A 20 32.93 -22.06 -4.61
C GLU A 20 31.88 -21.65 -5.66
N LEU A 21 31.62 -20.35 -5.83
CA LEU A 21 30.74 -19.83 -6.90
C LEU A 21 31.29 -20.12 -8.30
N VAL A 22 32.61 -20.00 -8.49
CA VAL A 22 33.27 -20.38 -9.76
C VAL A 22 33.17 -21.89 -9.99
N ALA A 23 33.49 -22.70 -8.97
CA ALA A 23 33.46 -24.16 -9.09
C ALA A 23 32.08 -24.71 -9.43
N GLN A 24 31.03 -24.04 -8.99
CA GLN A 24 29.64 -24.38 -9.27
C GLN A 24 29.06 -23.71 -10.54
N GLY A 25 29.85 -22.88 -11.23
CA GLY A 25 29.48 -22.28 -12.51
C GLY A 25 28.52 -21.09 -12.40
N PHE A 26 28.39 -20.45 -11.24
CA PHE A 26 27.58 -19.24 -11.06
C PHE A 26 28.24 -17.99 -11.62
N ILE A 27 29.60 -17.89 -11.53
CA ILE A 27 30.37 -16.76 -12.03
C ILE A 27 31.61 -17.29 -12.78
N CYS A 28 32.19 -16.49 -13.68
CA CYS A 28 33.43 -16.86 -14.34
C CYS A 28 34.67 -16.52 -13.49
N GLN A 29 35.81 -17.16 -13.79
CA GLN A 29 37.06 -16.98 -13.06
C GLN A 29 37.55 -15.52 -13.10
N ASP A 30 37.47 -14.86 -14.28
CA ASP A 30 37.90 -13.48 -14.44
C ASP A 30 37.11 -12.50 -13.58
N ALA A 31 35.80 -12.70 -13.46
CA ALA A 31 34.94 -11.88 -12.61
C ALA A 31 35.30 -12.03 -11.10
N ALA A 32 35.62 -13.26 -10.68
CA ALA A 32 36.09 -13.51 -9.32
C ALA A 32 37.41 -12.82 -9.01
N GLU A 33 38.37 -12.86 -9.94
CA GLU A 33 39.69 -12.19 -9.80
C GLU A 33 39.54 -10.67 -9.78
N GLN A 34 38.64 -10.09 -10.60
CA GLN A 34 38.32 -8.67 -10.59
C GLN A 34 37.75 -8.23 -9.26
N ALA A 35 36.80 -9.00 -8.70
CA ALA A 35 36.19 -8.74 -7.39
C ALA A 35 37.25 -8.76 -6.27
N LEU A 36 38.17 -9.75 -6.26
CA LEU A 36 39.28 -9.80 -5.30
C LEU A 36 40.18 -8.58 -5.38
N ASN A 37 40.51 -8.16 -6.59
CA ASN A 37 41.35 -6.99 -6.82
C ASN A 37 40.64 -5.68 -6.41
N ALA A 38 39.32 -5.58 -6.61
CA ALA A 38 38.51 -4.46 -6.15
C ALA A 38 38.54 -4.33 -4.64
N ARG A 39 38.38 -5.44 -3.87
CA ARG A 39 38.46 -5.43 -2.42
C ARG A 39 39.80 -4.97 -1.87
N ARG A 40 40.90 -5.38 -2.52
CA ARG A 40 42.27 -4.98 -2.11
C ARG A 40 42.53 -3.48 -2.27
N ARG A 41 41.85 -2.81 -3.22
CA ARG A 41 42.04 -1.38 -3.50
C ARG A 41 41.29 -0.46 -2.54
N HIS A 42 40.27 -0.95 -1.85
CA HIS A 42 39.41 -0.14 -0.99
C HIS A 42 39.37 -0.68 0.45
N ALA A 43 40.18 -0.10 1.33
CA ALA A 43 40.25 -0.51 2.74
C ALA A 43 38.90 -0.46 3.49
N ALA A 44 37.96 0.42 3.09
CA ALA A 44 36.62 0.51 3.66
C ALA A 44 35.78 -0.76 3.46
N HIS A 45 36.06 -1.57 2.44
CA HIS A 45 35.35 -2.82 2.17
C HIS A 45 35.78 -4.00 3.06
N GLY A 46 36.84 -3.84 3.88
CA GLY A 46 37.34 -4.89 4.78
C GLY A 46 36.37 -5.34 5.86
N GLN A 47 35.41 -4.49 6.25
CA GLN A 47 34.40 -4.79 7.26
C GLN A 47 33.05 -5.29 6.69
N MET A 48 32.87 -5.20 5.36
CA MET A 48 31.64 -5.62 4.69
C MET A 48 31.55 -7.16 4.62
N HIS A 49 30.33 -7.68 4.79
CA HIS A 49 30.10 -9.13 4.66
C HIS A 49 30.46 -9.63 3.25
N PRO A 50 31.08 -10.83 3.08
CA PRO A 50 31.45 -11.33 1.76
C PRO A 50 30.35 -11.33 0.71
N LEU A 51 29.13 -11.76 1.08
CA LEU A 51 27.99 -11.78 0.16
C LEU A 51 27.54 -10.36 -0.24
N GLU A 52 27.53 -9.43 0.70
CA GLU A 52 27.19 -8.02 0.44
C GLU A 52 28.21 -7.39 -0.54
N PHE A 53 29.50 -7.69 -0.33
CA PHE A 53 30.54 -7.22 -1.23
C PHE A 53 30.36 -7.79 -2.65
N ILE A 54 30.13 -9.11 -2.81
CA ILE A 54 29.92 -9.74 -4.12
C ILE A 54 28.70 -9.12 -4.82
N ALA A 55 27.59 -8.95 -4.12
CA ALA A 55 26.38 -8.33 -4.66
C ALA A 55 26.63 -6.89 -5.15
N SER A 56 27.46 -6.11 -4.42
CA SER A 56 27.82 -4.74 -4.81
C SER A 56 28.64 -4.66 -6.11
N GLN A 57 29.32 -5.74 -6.50
CA GLN A 57 30.11 -5.80 -7.73
C GLN A 57 29.26 -6.08 -8.99
N GLN A 58 27.96 -6.38 -8.86
CA GLN A 58 27.02 -6.64 -9.95
C GLN A 58 27.54 -7.69 -10.96
N LEU A 59 28.15 -8.76 -10.46
CA LEU A 59 28.68 -9.84 -11.30
C LEU A 59 27.53 -10.55 -12.03
N ASP A 60 27.76 -10.92 -13.30
CA ASP A 60 26.77 -11.66 -14.09
C ASP A 60 26.52 -13.04 -13.50
N ASP A 61 25.25 -13.43 -13.37
CA ASP A 61 24.83 -14.74 -12.95
C ASP A 61 24.72 -15.67 -14.15
N LEU A 62 25.71 -16.55 -14.32
CA LEU A 62 25.76 -17.49 -15.43
C LEU A 62 24.63 -18.53 -15.41
N SER A 63 24.01 -18.77 -14.25
CA SER A 63 22.85 -19.65 -14.12
C SER A 63 21.54 -19.00 -14.57
N ARG A 64 21.51 -17.66 -14.64
CA ARG A 64 20.34 -16.85 -15.02
C ARG A 64 20.74 -15.76 -16.01
N PRO A 65 20.84 -16.06 -17.31
CA PRO A 65 21.30 -15.12 -18.32
C PRO A 65 20.58 -13.77 -18.27
N GLY A 66 21.35 -12.68 -18.27
CA GLY A 66 20.84 -11.31 -18.21
C GLY A 66 20.47 -10.81 -16.80
N LYS A 67 20.84 -11.55 -15.75
CA LYS A 67 20.72 -11.10 -14.35
C LYS A 67 22.11 -11.06 -13.69
N HIS A 68 22.22 -10.17 -12.68
CA HIS A 68 23.41 -10.12 -11.82
C HIS A 68 23.18 -10.93 -10.55
N MET A 69 24.29 -11.32 -9.88
CA MET A 69 24.28 -11.98 -8.57
C MET A 69 23.79 -10.98 -7.52
N ASP A 70 22.52 -11.07 -7.15
CA ASP A 70 21.94 -10.29 -6.07
C ASP A 70 22.21 -10.91 -4.69
N LEU A 71 22.12 -10.09 -3.64
CA LEU A 71 22.41 -10.52 -2.27
C LEU A 71 21.46 -11.63 -1.78
N GLU A 72 20.22 -11.62 -2.26
CA GLU A 72 19.23 -12.62 -1.90
C GLU A 72 19.56 -14.00 -2.48
N SER A 73 19.94 -14.04 -3.75
CA SER A 73 20.39 -15.27 -4.43
C SER A 73 21.65 -15.84 -3.78
N LEU A 74 22.59 -14.97 -3.40
CA LEU A 74 23.80 -15.36 -2.68
C LEU A 74 23.49 -15.91 -1.28
N THR A 75 22.51 -15.33 -0.59
CA THR A 75 22.10 -15.81 0.74
C THR A 75 21.40 -17.16 0.66
N LEU A 76 20.55 -17.36 -0.35
CA LEU A 76 19.90 -18.64 -0.63
C LEU A 76 20.93 -19.72 -0.96
N TRP A 77 21.91 -19.40 -1.82
CA TRP A 77 23.03 -20.28 -2.12
C TRP A 77 23.81 -20.68 -0.86
N LEU A 78 24.12 -19.70 0.01
CA LEU A 78 24.83 -19.97 1.27
C LEU A 78 24.04 -20.91 2.20
N ALA A 79 22.72 -20.71 2.27
CA ALA A 79 21.84 -21.57 3.07
C ALA A 79 21.89 -23.03 2.58
N GLN A 80 21.86 -23.23 1.26
CA GLN A 80 21.99 -24.55 0.63
C GLN A 80 23.34 -25.19 0.92
N GLN A 81 24.44 -24.43 0.81
CA GLN A 81 25.79 -24.91 1.10
C GLN A 81 25.95 -25.32 2.58
N ALA A 82 25.33 -24.57 3.47
CA ALA A 82 25.38 -24.83 4.91
C ALA A 82 24.40 -25.92 5.37
N GLY A 83 23.51 -26.40 4.52
CA GLY A 83 22.45 -27.33 4.88
C GLY A 83 21.48 -26.77 5.94
N GLN A 84 21.31 -25.44 5.98
CA GLN A 84 20.43 -24.74 6.90
C GLN A 84 19.26 -24.11 6.14
N PRO A 85 18.06 -23.99 6.75
CA PRO A 85 16.94 -23.33 6.11
C PRO A 85 17.25 -21.86 5.81
N TYR A 86 16.87 -21.42 4.64
CA TYR A 86 16.89 -20.01 4.26
C TYR A 86 15.67 -19.30 4.85
N LEU A 87 15.88 -18.13 5.45
CA LEU A 87 14.82 -17.24 5.92
C LEU A 87 15.08 -15.83 5.42
N ARG A 88 14.14 -15.30 4.65
CA ARG A 88 14.06 -13.87 4.45
C ARG A 88 13.29 -13.25 5.60
N ILE A 89 13.89 -12.25 6.25
CA ILE A 89 13.28 -11.56 7.37
C ILE A 89 12.13 -10.71 6.87
N ASP A 90 10.89 -11.10 7.25
CA ASP A 90 9.69 -10.28 7.04
C ASP A 90 9.29 -9.64 8.37
N PRO A 91 9.55 -8.33 8.58
CA PRO A 91 9.31 -7.69 9.85
C PRO A 91 7.82 -7.68 10.26
N LEU A 92 6.88 -7.83 9.31
CA LEU A 92 5.45 -7.94 9.63
C LEU A 92 5.06 -9.31 10.22
N LYS A 93 5.90 -10.34 10.04
CA LYS A 93 5.68 -11.69 10.59
C LYS A 93 6.41 -11.92 11.92
N ILE A 94 7.26 -10.98 12.34
CA ILE A 94 8.07 -11.10 13.55
C ILE A 94 7.37 -10.41 14.71
N ASN A 95 7.16 -11.14 15.80
CA ASN A 95 6.70 -10.57 17.06
C ASN A 95 7.88 -9.93 17.80
N VAL A 96 8.16 -8.66 17.53
CA VAL A 96 9.28 -7.90 18.09
C VAL A 96 9.28 -7.91 19.63
N ALA A 97 8.11 -7.80 20.25
CA ALA A 97 7.98 -7.81 21.70
C ALA A 97 8.38 -9.17 22.32
N ALA A 98 8.17 -10.27 21.61
CA ALA A 98 8.51 -11.60 22.07
C ALA A 98 9.99 -11.95 21.88
N ILE A 99 10.63 -11.43 20.82
CA ILE A 99 12.01 -11.81 20.48
C ILE A 99 13.08 -10.92 21.12
N THR A 100 12.80 -9.63 21.37
CA THR A 100 13.80 -8.69 21.90
C THR A 100 14.25 -8.97 23.33
N PRO A 101 13.45 -9.60 24.23
CA PRO A 101 13.91 -10.00 25.55
C PRO A 101 14.84 -11.23 25.55
N LEU A 102 14.89 -12.00 24.45
CA LEU A 102 15.63 -13.26 24.38
C LEU A 102 17.15 -13.07 24.40
N MET A 103 17.64 -11.91 23.95
CA MET A 103 19.06 -11.58 23.95
C MET A 103 19.26 -10.07 24.04
N SER A 104 20.43 -9.62 24.51
CA SER A 104 20.76 -8.20 24.51
C SER A 104 21.16 -7.73 23.11
N TYR A 105 20.96 -6.43 22.83
CA TYR A 105 21.40 -5.82 21.57
C TYR A 105 22.91 -5.99 21.33
N ALA A 106 23.72 -5.83 22.40
CA ALA A 106 25.15 -6.01 22.32
C ALA A 106 25.56 -7.46 21.93
N PHE A 107 24.83 -8.46 22.43
CA PHE A 107 25.03 -9.87 22.07
C PHE A 107 24.64 -10.11 20.61
N ALA A 108 23.48 -9.64 20.19
CA ALA A 108 23.01 -9.77 18.82
C ALA A 108 24.00 -9.13 17.82
N GLN A 109 24.48 -7.92 18.10
CA GLN A 109 25.48 -7.22 17.26
C GLN A 109 26.83 -7.93 17.23
N ARG A 110 27.33 -8.38 18.39
CA ARG A 110 28.61 -9.07 18.48
C ARG A 110 28.67 -10.32 17.62
N HIS A 111 27.59 -11.09 17.64
CA HIS A 111 27.51 -12.37 16.93
C HIS A 111 26.85 -12.25 15.55
N LYS A 112 26.38 -11.05 15.17
CA LYS A 112 25.66 -10.78 13.91
C LYS A 112 24.48 -11.72 13.69
N ILE A 113 23.67 -11.88 14.73
CA ILE A 113 22.49 -12.74 14.78
C ILE A 113 21.26 -11.96 15.20
N LEU A 114 20.08 -12.50 14.87
CA LEU A 114 18.80 -11.93 15.25
C LEU A 114 17.81 -13.07 15.56
N ALA A 115 17.18 -13.06 16.75
CA ALA A 115 16.03 -13.91 17.00
C ALA A 115 14.88 -13.47 16.11
N VAL A 116 14.24 -14.40 15.42
CA VAL A 116 13.16 -14.12 14.44
C VAL A 116 11.84 -14.79 14.80
N ALA A 117 11.86 -15.83 15.61
CA ALA A 117 10.67 -16.46 16.15
C ALA A 117 10.98 -17.13 17.50
N VAL A 118 9.97 -17.23 18.35
CA VAL A 118 10.00 -18.00 19.59
C VAL A 118 8.69 -18.75 19.75
N ASP A 119 8.81 -20.05 19.96
CA ASP A 119 7.72 -20.96 20.26
C ASP A 119 7.86 -21.48 21.68
N ARG A 120 6.90 -22.30 22.15
CA ARG A 120 6.99 -22.95 23.47
C ARG A 120 8.19 -23.86 23.60
N ASP A 121 8.65 -24.44 22.49
CA ASP A 121 9.63 -25.53 22.46
C ASP A 121 10.96 -25.11 21.81
N SER A 122 11.08 -23.94 21.20
CA SER A 122 12.29 -23.53 20.47
C SER A 122 12.37 -22.05 20.20
N VAL A 123 13.59 -21.56 19.97
CA VAL A 123 13.87 -20.21 19.45
C VAL A 123 14.53 -20.32 18.09
N THR A 124 14.02 -19.58 17.10
CA THR A 124 14.65 -19.50 15.77
C THR A 124 15.54 -18.27 15.71
N VAL A 125 16.81 -18.49 15.36
CA VAL A 125 17.81 -17.43 15.26
C VAL A 125 18.36 -17.36 13.84
N ALA A 126 18.29 -16.18 13.24
CA ALA A 126 18.85 -15.89 11.94
C ALA A 126 20.32 -15.46 12.05
N SER A 127 21.16 -16.02 11.19
CA SER A 127 22.57 -15.68 11.04
C SER A 127 22.99 -15.61 9.58
N ALA A 128 23.91 -14.71 9.25
CA ALA A 128 24.60 -14.70 7.95
C ALA A 128 25.95 -15.44 7.99
N GLN A 129 26.28 -16.04 9.14
CA GLN A 129 27.51 -16.79 9.39
C GLN A 129 27.16 -18.23 9.83
N PRO A 130 26.69 -19.09 8.90
CA PRO A 130 26.14 -20.39 9.25
C PRO A 130 27.16 -21.35 9.86
N TYR A 131 28.45 -21.11 9.69
CA TYR A 131 29.54 -21.95 10.21
C TYR A 131 30.06 -21.48 11.58
N VAL A 132 29.47 -20.40 12.15
CA VAL A 132 29.79 -19.91 13.50
C VAL A 132 28.70 -20.33 14.45
N SER A 133 29.04 -21.14 15.44
CA SER A 133 28.09 -21.76 16.39
C SER A 133 28.41 -21.48 17.88
N GLY A 134 29.56 -20.85 18.18
CA GLY A 134 30.02 -20.65 19.56
C GLY A 134 29.04 -19.90 20.46
N TRP A 135 28.16 -19.08 19.90
CA TRP A 135 27.12 -18.34 20.63
C TRP A 135 25.91 -19.20 21.07
N GLU A 136 25.73 -20.38 20.46
CA GLU A 136 24.54 -21.22 20.72
C GLU A 136 24.51 -21.77 22.14
N ALA A 137 25.65 -22.20 22.62
CA ALA A 137 25.73 -22.78 23.96
C ALA A 137 25.33 -21.78 25.04
N ASP A 138 25.83 -20.55 24.94
CA ASP A 138 25.51 -19.47 25.87
C ASP A 138 24.01 -19.11 25.81
N LEU A 139 23.46 -18.97 24.62
CA LEU A 139 22.06 -18.61 24.44
C LEU A 139 21.11 -19.72 24.86
N THR A 140 21.43 -20.98 24.55
CA THR A 140 20.68 -22.17 25.01
C THR A 140 20.68 -22.30 26.54
N HIS A 141 21.82 -22.00 27.17
CA HIS A 141 21.93 -22.05 28.64
C HIS A 141 21.04 -21.00 29.32
N VAL A 142 20.99 -19.79 28.75
CA VAL A 142 20.18 -18.68 29.29
C VAL A 142 18.69 -18.92 29.04
N LEU A 143 18.30 -19.30 27.82
CA LEU A 143 16.89 -19.45 27.43
C LEU A 143 16.26 -20.78 27.87
N LYS A 144 17.08 -21.81 28.12
CA LYS A 144 16.63 -23.19 28.37
C LYS A 144 15.74 -23.76 27.26
N LEU A 145 15.91 -23.28 26.07
CA LEU A 145 15.17 -23.68 24.85
C LEU A 145 16.18 -24.06 23.75
N PRO A 146 15.89 -25.08 22.96
CA PRO A 146 16.71 -25.42 21.80
C PRO A 146 16.66 -24.33 20.74
N ILE A 147 17.78 -24.12 20.05
CA ILE A 147 17.93 -23.10 19.02
C ILE A 147 17.80 -23.77 17.66
N LYS A 148 16.91 -23.21 16.83
CA LYS A 148 16.81 -23.51 15.39
C LYS A 148 17.55 -22.42 14.62
N ARG A 149 18.54 -22.81 13.83
CA ARG A 149 19.31 -21.87 13.01
C ARG A 149 18.70 -21.72 11.63
N VAL A 150 18.70 -20.49 11.14
CA VAL A 150 18.31 -20.15 9.76
C VAL A 150 19.31 -19.17 9.18
N VAL A 151 19.56 -19.26 7.88
CA VAL A 151 20.41 -18.30 7.17
C VAL A 151 19.55 -17.17 6.64
N ALA A 152 19.97 -15.93 6.89
CA ALA A 152 19.28 -14.73 6.41
C ALA A 152 20.28 -13.69 5.88
N ASN A 153 19.75 -12.74 5.13
CA ASN A 153 20.50 -11.65 4.52
C ASN A 153 21.26 -10.83 5.59
N PRO A 154 22.58 -10.63 5.47
CA PRO A 154 23.39 -9.92 6.46
C PRO A 154 22.96 -8.46 6.66
N VAL A 155 22.53 -7.77 5.60
CA VAL A 155 22.05 -6.39 5.68
C VAL A 155 20.73 -6.31 6.44
N ASP A 156 19.83 -7.25 6.20
CA ASP A 156 18.54 -7.33 6.92
C ASP A 156 18.75 -7.67 8.40
N ILE A 157 19.61 -8.61 8.75
CA ILE A 157 19.96 -8.92 10.14
C ILE A 157 20.45 -7.67 10.86
N GLN A 158 21.37 -6.92 10.25
CA GLN A 158 21.92 -5.71 10.84
C GLN A 158 20.87 -4.61 11.00
N ARG A 159 20.11 -4.34 9.95
CA ARG A 159 19.07 -3.33 9.92
C ARG A 159 17.99 -3.61 10.95
N PHE A 160 17.40 -4.81 10.93
CA PHE A 160 16.32 -5.17 11.84
C PHE A 160 16.77 -5.35 13.28
N SER A 161 18.03 -5.74 13.53
CA SER A 161 18.58 -5.71 14.88
C SER A 161 18.54 -4.31 15.47
N VAL A 162 19.02 -3.29 14.74
CA VAL A 162 18.97 -1.89 15.20
C VAL A 162 17.53 -1.43 15.42
N GLU A 163 16.66 -1.71 14.45
CA GLU A 163 15.27 -1.25 14.44
C GLU A 163 14.45 -1.86 15.59
N PHE A 164 14.49 -3.19 15.75
CA PHE A 164 13.70 -3.91 16.76
C PHE A 164 14.13 -3.59 18.17
N PHE A 165 15.43 -3.56 18.44
CA PHE A 165 15.92 -3.22 19.78
C PHE A 165 15.70 -1.74 20.13
N ARG A 166 15.78 -0.82 19.15
CA ARG A 166 15.44 0.58 19.36
C ARG A 166 13.95 0.76 19.68
N LEU A 167 13.08 0.08 18.95
CA LEU A 167 11.64 0.08 19.21
C LEU A 167 11.32 -0.47 20.59
N ALA A 168 11.87 -1.65 20.94
CA ALA A 168 11.65 -2.28 22.24
C ALA A 168 12.12 -1.38 23.40
N LYS A 169 13.26 -0.70 23.23
CA LYS A 169 13.77 0.27 24.21
C LYS A 169 12.82 1.46 24.38
N SER A 170 12.27 1.99 23.27
CA SER A 170 11.31 3.10 23.31
C SER A 170 9.98 2.67 23.96
N VAL A 171 9.49 1.47 23.67
CA VAL A 171 8.27 0.94 24.31
C VAL A 171 8.47 0.74 25.82
N SER A 172 9.61 0.14 26.23
CA SER A 172 9.93 -0.04 27.65
C SER A 172 10.12 1.29 28.37
N GLY A 173 10.77 2.28 27.72
CA GLY A 173 10.93 3.62 28.27
C GLY A 173 9.59 4.34 28.46
N ALA A 174 8.71 4.28 27.47
CA ALA A 174 7.38 4.86 27.54
C ALA A 174 6.47 4.17 28.58
N SER A 175 6.69 2.87 28.85
CA SER A 175 5.95 2.13 29.89
C SER A 175 6.48 2.42 31.31
N ASN A 176 7.75 2.86 31.46
CA ASN A 176 8.45 3.05 32.72
C ASN A 176 8.74 4.54 33.02
N ALA A 177 8.01 5.48 32.46
CA ALA A 177 8.26 6.92 32.60
C ALA A 177 8.29 7.42 34.07
N ASP A 178 7.89 6.60 35.06
CA ASP A 178 7.89 6.92 36.48
C ASP A 178 9.13 6.42 37.26
N ALA A 179 10.13 5.84 36.61
CA ALA A 179 11.30 5.27 37.32
C ALA A 179 12.58 6.12 37.21
N GLN A 180 12.49 7.43 37.12
CA GLN A 180 13.67 8.31 37.26
C GLN A 180 13.88 8.71 38.72
N GLY A 181 14.55 7.86 39.45
CA GLY A 181 15.05 8.16 40.80
C GLY A 181 15.59 6.94 41.52
N GLY A 182 16.77 6.44 41.13
CA GLY A 182 17.52 5.58 42.04
C GLY A 182 17.95 4.22 41.49
N ASN A 183 19.23 4.08 41.32
CA ASN A 183 20.07 2.85 41.39
C ASN A 183 19.49 1.49 40.99
N LEU A 184 20.11 0.92 39.99
CA LEU A 184 20.07 -0.48 39.59
C LEU A 184 20.36 -1.43 40.79
N GLY A 185 19.34 -2.09 41.29
CA GLY A 185 19.49 -3.15 42.26
C GLY A 185 18.17 -3.47 42.95
N ASN A 186 17.41 -4.39 42.42
CA ASN A 186 16.64 -5.45 43.10
C ASN A 186 15.36 -5.81 42.34
N PHE A 187 15.31 -7.02 41.89
CA PHE A 187 14.19 -7.68 41.20
C PHE A 187 12.89 -7.78 42.05
N GLU A 188 12.97 -7.57 43.36
CA GLU A 188 11.81 -7.58 44.26
C GLU A 188 10.97 -6.27 44.24
N GLN A 189 11.51 -5.15 43.73
CA GLN A 189 10.76 -3.91 43.61
C GLN A 189 9.83 -3.86 42.37
N LEU A 190 10.02 -4.76 41.41
CA LEU A 190 9.16 -4.88 40.23
C LEU A 190 7.76 -5.45 40.52
N LEU A 191 7.57 -6.11 41.65
CA LEU A 191 6.30 -6.71 42.06
C LEU A 191 5.34 -5.71 42.77
N ASN A 192 5.82 -4.56 43.20
CA ASN A 192 5.03 -3.56 43.92
C ASN A 192 4.61 -2.33 43.10
N LEU A 193 4.92 -2.29 41.78
CA LEU A 193 4.61 -1.14 40.89
C LEU A 193 3.24 -1.23 40.19
N GLY A 194 2.29 -1.92 40.78
CA GLY A 194 0.91 -2.00 40.30
C GLY A 194 0.04 -0.77 40.50
N ALA A 195 0.58 0.38 40.87
CA ALA A 195 -0.25 1.53 41.28
C ALA A 195 0.33 2.91 41.00
N SER A 196 0.88 3.19 39.82
CA SER A 196 1.03 4.58 39.39
C SER A 196 0.16 4.82 38.15
N ASN A 197 -0.89 5.61 38.35
CA ASN A 197 -1.91 5.97 37.33
C ASN A 197 -1.51 7.17 36.46
N GLN A 198 -0.23 7.41 36.20
CA GLN A 198 0.20 8.49 35.31
C GLN A 198 0.28 7.98 33.88
N GLU A 199 -0.55 8.54 32.99
CA GLU A 199 -0.49 8.28 31.56
C GLU A 199 0.83 8.87 31.00
N PRO A 200 1.61 8.13 30.17
CA PRO A 200 2.80 8.68 29.51
C PRO A 200 2.46 9.97 28.74
N ASP A 201 3.30 11.00 28.87
CA ASP A 201 3.07 12.27 28.18
C ASP A 201 3.22 12.06 26.66
N ALA A 202 2.32 12.68 25.91
CA ALA A 202 2.36 12.69 24.44
C ALA A 202 3.67 13.30 23.88
N ASN A 203 4.38 14.12 24.65
CA ASN A 203 5.67 14.72 24.29
C ASN A 203 6.88 13.94 24.81
N ASP A 204 6.67 12.80 25.46
CA ASP A 204 7.76 11.92 25.87
C ASP A 204 8.61 11.54 24.64
N ALA A 205 9.93 11.63 24.75
CA ALA A 205 10.87 11.30 23.68
C ALA A 205 10.68 9.86 23.16
N HIS A 206 10.26 8.94 24.03
CA HIS A 206 9.97 7.55 23.64
C HIS A 206 8.71 7.46 22.79
N ILE A 207 7.65 8.19 23.12
CA ILE A 207 6.41 8.26 22.34
C ILE A 207 6.67 8.91 20.97
N VAL A 208 7.45 10.01 20.94
CA VAL A 208 7.86 10.65 19.68
C VAL A 208 8.60 9.66 18.78
N ASN A 209 9.58 8.93 19.33
CA ASN A 209 10.35 7.93 18.57
C ASN A 209 9.46 6.79 18.03
N ILE A 210 8.45 6.36 18.79
CA ILE A 210 7.51 5.34 18.34
C ILE A 210 6.66 5.85 17.19
N VAL A 211 6.16 7.08 17.26
CA VAL A 211 5.34 7.68 16.18
C VAL A 211 6.18 7.89 14.92
N ASP A 212 7.42 8.36 15.05
CA ASP A 212 8.34 8.53 13.91
C ASP A 212 8.66 7.18 13.25
N TRP A 213 8.95 6.16 14.07
CA TRP A 213 9.12 4.80 13.56
C TRP A 213 7.88 4.29 12.83
N LEU A 214 6.69 4.52 13.39
CA LEU A 214 5.43 4.08 12.81
C LEU A 214 5.22 4.67 11.41
N PHE A 215 5.49 5.95 11.23
CA PHE A 215 5.39 6.60 9.93
C PHE A 215 6.42 6.08 8.94
N GLN A 216 7.70 6.07 9.32
CA GLN A 216 8.77 5.58 8.45
C GLN A 216 8.53 4.14 8.03
N TYR A 217 8.09 3.30 8.97
CA TYR A 217 7.79 1.91 8.68
C TYR A 217 6.60 1.74 7.75
N ALA A 218 5.52 2.51 7.93
CA ALA A 218 4.37 2.51 7.05
C ALA A 218 4.74 2.92 5.62
N PHE A 219 5.59 3.94 5.44
CA PHE A 219 6.07 4.36 4.12
C PHE A 219 6.92 3.28 3.45
N GLN A 220 7.88 2.71 4.15
CA GLN A 220 8.72 1.61 3.64
C GLN A 220 7.87 0.40 3.22
N GLN A 221 6.80 0.11 3.96
CA GLN A 221 5.87 -0.96 3.66
C GLN A 221 4.83 -0.57 2.60
N ARG A 222 4.81 0.65 2.10
CA ARG A 222 3.85 1.18 1.12
C ARG A 222 2.41 1.01 1.61
N ALA A 223 2.19 1.26 2.90
CA ALA A 223 0.86 1.22 3.48
C ALA A 223 -0.01 2.36 2.93
N SER A 224 -1.27 2.09 2.67
CA SER A 224 -2.27 3.12 2.34
C SER A 224 -2.94 3.69 3.58
N ASP A 225 -3.07 2.88 4.63
CA ASP A 225 -3.69 3.29 5.89
C ASP A 225 -2.97 2.65 7.07
N ILE A 226 -2.86 3.40 8.17
CA ILE A 226 -2.38 2.93 9.47
C ILE A 226 -3.58 2.91 10.42
N HIS A 227 -3.83 1.77 11.05
CA HIS A 227 -4.88 1.60 12.04
C HIS A 227 -4.26 1.39 13.41
N ILE A 228 -4.68 2.17 14.40
CA ILE A 228 -4.34 1.98 15.82
C ILE A 228 -5.64 1.64 16.54
N GLU A 229 -5.74 0.43 17.04
CA GLU A 229 -6.97 -0.14 17.59
C GLU A 229 -6.77 -0.54 19.04
N PRO A 230 -7.31 0.22 20.01
CA PRO A 230 -7.26 -0.13 21.41
C PRO A 230 -8.09 -1.39 21.69
N ARG A 231 -7.55 -2.27 22.51
CA ARG A 231 -8.18 -3.47 23.05
C ARG A 231 -8.01 -3.47 24.58
N ARG A 232 -8.62 -4.44 25.24
CA ARG A 232 -8.59 -4.53 26.71
C ARG A 232 -7.18 -4.65 27.27
N GLU A 233 -6.35 -5.49 26.66
CA GLU A 233 -5.02 -5.85 27.16
C GLU A 233 -3.87 -5.22 26.38
N HIS A 234 -4.13 -4.74 25.17
CA HIS A 234 -3.13 -4.15 24.28
C HIS A 234 -3.79 -3.26 23.23
N GLY A 235 -3.01 -2.40 22.59
CA GLY A 235 -3.41 -1.71 21.36
C GLY A 235 -2.77 -2.38 20.15
N THR A 236 -3.56 -2.72 19.15
CA THR A 236 -3.10 -3.36 17.92
C THR A 236 -2.87 -2.31 16.84
N VAL A 237 -1.68 -2.31 16.25
CA VAL A 237 -1.37 -1.54 15.04
C VAL A 237 -1.45 -2.45 13.83
N ARG A 238 -2.19 -2.00 12.81
CA ARG A 238 -2.32 -2.70 11.53
C ARG A 238 -2.08 -1.74 10.38
N PHE A 239 -1.43 -2.22 9.34
CA PHE A 239 -1.28 -1.49 8.08
C PHE A 239 -2.18 -2.09 7.01
N ARG A 240 -2.80 -1.22 6.21
CA ARG A 240 -3.45 -1.64 4.97
C ARG A 240 -2.45 -1.54 3.83
N ILE A 241 -2.15 -2.66 3.19
CA ILE A 241 -1.18 -2.74 2.09
C ILE A 241 -1.88 -3.47 0.94
N ASP A 242 -1.90 -2.86 -0.24
CA ASP A 242 -2.60 -3.37 -1.43
C ASP A 242 -4.06 -3.81 -1.14
N GLY A 243 -4.75 -3.09 -0.23
CA GLY A 243 -6.13 -3.33 0.17
C GLY A 243 -6.33 -4.34 1.32
N VAL A 244 -5.27 -5.05 1.76
CA VAL A 244 -5.31 -6.05 2.83
C VAL A 244 -4.73 -5.49 4.13
N LEU A 245 -5.35 -5.80 5.28
CA LEU A 245 -4.86 -5.42 6.60
C LEU A 245 -3.85 -6.45 7.12
N HIS A 246 -2.68 -5.96 7.54
CA HIS A 246 -1.61 -6.75 8.15
C HIS A 246 -1.36 -6.28 9.58
N ASN A 247 -1.21 -7.21 10.52
CA ASN A 247 -0.78 -6.90 11.87
C ASN A 247 0.68 -6.45 11.85
N VAL A 248 0.99 -5.36 12.58
CA VAL A 248 2.33 -4.77 12.63
C VAL A 248 2.94 -4.88 14.01
N TYR A 249 2.21 -4.40 15.03
CA TYR A 249 2.70 -4.37 16.40
C TYR A 249 1.56 -4.35 17.41
N GLN A 250 1.87 -4.76 18.65
CA GLN A 250 0.98 -4.65 19.81
C GLN A 250 1.67 -3.84 20.89
N PHE A 251 1.06 -2.72 21.28
CA PHE A 251 1.55 -1.85 22.33
C PHE A 251 0.76 -2.07 23.63
N PRO A 252 1.38 -1.84 24.81
CA PRO A 252 0.64 -1.73 26.06
C PRO A 252 -0.46 -0.66 25.95
N PRO A 253 -1.59 -0.80 26.67
CA PRO A 253 -2.72 0.14 26.58
C PRO A 253 -2.32 1.59 26.84
N GLN A 254 -1.49 1.85 27.84
CA GLN A 254 -1.01 3.19 28.19
C GLN A 254 -0.17 3.81 27.07
N VAL A 255 0.75 3.05 26.48
CA VAL A 255 1.55 3.50 25.33
C VAL A 255 0.66 3.79 24.13
N THR A 256 -0.36 2.96 23.89
CA THR A 256 -1.34 3.18 22.81
C THR A 256 -2.09 4.49 22.98
N MET A 257 -2.54 4.80 24.19
CA MET A 257 -3.22 6.06 24.50
C MET A 257 -2.30 7.26 24.29
N ALA A 258 -1.03 7.18 24.71
CA ALA A 258 -0.05 8.23 24.51
C ALA A 258 0.28 8.46 23.03
N ILE A 259 0.39 7.38 22.24
CA ILE A 259 0.57 7.46 20.77
C ILE A 259 -0.63 8.19 20.13
N VAL A 260 -1.86 7.82 20.48
CA VAL A 260 -3.07 8.47 19.96
C VAL A 260 -3.10 9.96 20.36
N SER A 261 -2.78 10.28 21.61
CA SER A 261 -2.69 11.67 22.09
C SER A 261 -1.64 12.48 21.33
N ARG A 262 -0.46 11.89 21.07
CA ARG A 262 0.59 12.52 20.25
C ARG A 262 0.12 12.78 18.82
N LEU A 263 -0.51 11.81 18.20
CA LEU A 263 -1.04 11.93 16.84
C LEU A 263 -2.16 12.99 16.76
N LYS A 264 -3.03 13.06 17.78
CA LYS A 264 -4.05 14.12 17.87
C LYS A 264 -3.40 15.50 17.95
N SER A 265 -2.34 15.65 18.76
CA SER A 265 -1.58 16.89 18.87
C SER A 265 -0.96 17.28 17.51
N LEU A 266 -0.31 16.35 16.82
CA LEU A 266 0.24 16.57 15.48
C LEU A 266 -0.84 16.94 14.45
N GLY A 267 -2.01 16.30 14.54
CA GLY A 267 -3.17 16.55 13.67
C GLY A 267 -4.00 17.78 14.02
N ARG A 268 -3.57 18.56 15.04
CA ARG A 268 -4.29 19.75 15.56
C ARG A 268 -5.71 19.44 16.03
N MET A 269 -5.92 18.26 16.58
CA MET A 269 -7.16 17.82 17.20
C MET A 269 -7.18 18.19 18.70
N ASN A 270 -8.37 18.20 19.30
CA ASN A 270 -8.51 18.39 20.75
C ASN A 270 -8.12 17.09 21.49
N VAL A 271 -6.97 17.09 22.14
CA VAL A 271 -6.44 15.93 22.89
C VAL A 271 -7.29 15.58 24.10
N ALA A 272 -7.92 16.58 24.75
CA ALA A 272 -8.75 16.38 25.94
C ALA A 272 -10.13 15.76 25.63
N GLU A 273 -10.68 15.98 24.42
CA GLU A 273 -11.96 15.41 24.02
C GLU A 273 -11.79 13.99 23.47
N LYS A 274 -12.20 12.99 24.23
CA LYS A 274 -12.07 11.56 23.89
C LYS A 274 -13.41 10.89 23.53
N ARG A 275 -14.53 11.63 23.59
CA ARG A 275 -15.89 11.10 23.45
C ARG A 275 -16.52 11.35 22.08
N LYS A 276 -15.90 12.20 21.26
CA LYS A 276 -16.40 12.57 19.93
C LYS A 276 -15.41 12.18 18.87
N PRO A 277 -15.87 11.73 17.69
CA PRO A 277 -15.01 11.60 16.52
C PRO A 277 -14.36 12.93 16.17
N GLN A 278 -13.12 12.89 15.73
CA GLN A 278 -12.37 14.06 15.29
C GLN A 278 -11.55 13.72 14.05
N ASP A 279 -11.38 14.70 13.19
CA ASP A 279 -10.55 14.61 12.00
C ASP A 279 -9.40 15.61 12.07
N GLY A 280 -8.25 15.25 11.51
CA GLY A 280 -7.05 16.09 11.49
C GLY A 280 -6.14 15.76 10.32
N ARG A 281 -5.08 16.55 10.15
CA ARG A 281 -4.10 16.38 9.08
C ARG A 281 -2.68 16.57 9.62
N VAL A 282 -1.76 15.74 9.14
CA VAL A 282 -0.33 15.84 9.43
C VAL A 282 0.44 15.85 8.13
N LYS A 283 1.31 16.84 7.94
CA LYS A 283 2.29 16.83 6.85
C LYS A 283 3.62 16.32 7.38
N THR A 284 4.23 15.40 6.68
CA THR A 284 5.53 14.81 7.03
C THR A 284 6.33 14.51 5.76
N LYS A 285 7.52 13.95 5.93
CA LYS A 285 8.39 13.56 4.81
C LYS A 285 8.62 12.05 4.81
N THR A 286 8.65 11.48 3.62
CA THR A 286 9.11 10.11 3.42
C THR A 286 10.63 10.01 3.69
N PRO A 287 11.19 8.81 3.91
CA PRO A 287 12.63 8.60 4.01
C PRO A 287 13.42 9.12 2.80
N ASP A 288 12.81 9.13 1.63
CA ASP A 288 13.41 9.62 0.37
C ASP A 288 13.28 11.16 0.21
N GLY A 289 12.72 11.86 1.21
CA GLY A 289 12.57 13.31 1.23
C GLY A 289 11.30 13.86 0.59
N GLY A 290 10.44 13.01 0.02
CA GLY A 290 9.14 13.40 -0.53
C GLY A 290 8.17 13.90 0.55
N GLU A 291 7.35 14.90 0.23
CA GLU A 291 6.30 15.37 1.14
C GLU A 291 5.08 14.46 1.06
N VAL A 292 4.55 14.07 2.23
CA VAL A 292 3.35 13.23 2.36
C VAL A 292 2.39 13.86 3.35
N GLU A 293 1.12 13.86 3.03
CA GLU A 293 0.04 14.25 3.94
C GLU A 293 -0.67 13.00 4.48
N LEU A 294 -0.88 12.96 5.80
CA LEU A 294 -1.71 11.96 6.45
C LEU A 294 -3.01 12.61 6.91
N ARG A 295 -4.14 11.98 6.61
CA ARG A 295 -5.44 12.32 7.19
C ARG A 295 -5.74 11.40 8.34
N LEU A 296 -5.98 11.99 9.49
CA LEU A 296 -6.24 11.30 10.73
C LEU A 296 -7.72 11.37 11.04
N SER A 297 -8.30 10.25 11.46
CA SER A 297 -9.67 10.21 11.99
C SER A 297 -9.70 9.38 13.25
N THR A 298 -10.32 9.91 14.31
CA THR A 298 -10.50 9.22 15.58
C THR A 298 -11.94 8.78 15.77
N LEU A 299 -12.10 7.63 16.42
CA LEU A 299 -13.42 7.10 16.79
C LEU A 299 -13.36 6.59 18.24
N PRO A 300 -14.22 7.10 19.15
CA PRO A 300 -14.37 6.55 20.48
C PRO A 300 -14.82 5.08 20.43
N THR A 301 -14.14 4.22 21.17
CA THR A 301 -14.48 2.79 21.31
C THR A 301 -14.54 2.40 22.79
N ALA A 302 -14.99 1.18 23.08
CA ALA A 302 -15.09 0.68 24.45
C ALA A 302 -13.77 0.66 25.23
N PHE A 303 -12.62 0.60 24.52
CA PHE A 303 -11.29 0.49 25.13
C PHE A 303 -10.38 1.70 24.87
N GLY A 304 -10.95 2.81 24.41
CA GLY A 304 -10.23 4.04 24.08
C GLY A 304 -10.51 4.52 22.66
N GLU A 305 -9.76 5.53 22.21
CA GLU A 305 -9.94 6.07 20.87
C GLU A 305 -9.20 5.22 19.84
N LYS A 306 -9.94 4.67 18.88
CA LYS A 306 -9.37 4.10 17.65
C LYS A 306 -8.91 5.25 16.76
N MET A 307 -7.77 5.12 16.12
CA MET A 307 -7.29 6.06 15.11
C MET A 307 -7.02 5.35 13.77
N VAL A 308 -7.41 6.00 12.69
CA VAL A 308 -7.06 5.62 11.33
C VAL A 308 -6.34 6.79 10.69
N MET A 309 -5.19 6.52 10.10
CA MET A 309 -4.42 7.51 9.35
C MET A 309 -4.32 7.03 7.91
N ARG A 310 -4.90 7.78 6.98
CA ARG A 310 -4.77 7.53 5.55
C ARG A 310 -3.58 8.28 5.00
N ILE A 311 -2.70 7.56 4.32
CA ILE A 311 -1.49 8.10 3.70
C ILE A 311 -1.83 8.53 2.29
N PHE A 312 -1.63 9.82 2.00
CA PHE A 312 -1.75 10.37 0.67
C PHE A 312 -0.36 10.51 0.06
N ASP A 313 -0.10 9.64 -0.91
CA ASP A 313 1.13 9.67 -1.69
C ASP A 313 0.88 10.52 -2.95
N PRO A 314 1.52 11.69 -3.07
CA PRO A 314 1.35 12.53 -4.25
C PRO A 314 1.79 11.85 -5.56
N GLU A 315 2.73 10.90 -5.48
CA GLU A 315 3.21 10.18 -6.67
C GLU A 315 2.12 9.33 -7.34
N VAL A 316 1.12 8.89 -6.57
CA VAL A 316 -0.03 8.15 -7.12
C VAL A 316 -0.81 9.01 -8.13
N LEU A 317 -0.77 10.32 -7.98
CA LEU A 317 -1.45 11.29 -8.86
C LEU A 317 -0.57 11.77 -10.02
N LEU A 318 0.69 11.36 -10.06
CA LEU A 318 1.61 11.60 -11.18
C LEU A 318 1.51 10.52 -12.27
N LYS A 319 0.67 9.49 -12.06
CA LYS A 319 0.50 8.40 -13.01
C LYS A 319 -0.14 8.89 -14.30
N ASN A 320 0.39 8.43 -15.44
CA ASN A 320 -0.24 8.60 -16.72
C ASN A 320 -1.37 7.58 -16.93
N PHE A 321 -2.17 7.74 -17.99
CA PHE A 321 -3.31 6.87 -18.26
C PHE A 321 -2.91 5.40 -18.50
N ASP A 322 -1.74 5.14 -19.08
CA ASP A 322 -1.25 3.78 -19.31
C ASP A 322 -0.95 3.09 -17.97
N GLN A 323 -0.35 3.81 -17.02
CA GLN A 323 -0.09 3.34 -15.66
C GLN A 323 -1.38 3.15 -14.84
N LEU A 324 -2.44 3.89 -15.17
CA LEU A 324 -3.77 3.68 -14.59
C LEU A 324 -4.44 2.42 -15.16
N GLY A 325 -3.95 1.91 -16.28
CA GLY A 325 -4.45 0.70 -16.93
C GLY A 325 -5.55 0.94 -17.95
N PHE A 326 -5.64 2.14 -18.54
CA PHE A 326 -6.52 2.35 -19.68
C PHE A 326 -6.08 1.50 -20.88
N SER A 327 -7.03 0.88 -21.56
CA SER A 327 -6.77 0.35 -22.90
C SER A 327 -6.73 1.50 -23.91
N VAL A 328 -6.18 1.26 -25.10
CA VAL A 328 -6.14 2.26 -26.18
C VAL A 328 -7.55 2.76 -26.51
N ASP A 329 -8.54 1.85 -26.58
CA ASP A 329 -9.92 2.22 -26.87
C ASP A 329 -10.58 3.00 -25.73
N ASP A 330 -10.33 2.60 -24.46
CA ASP A 330 -10.86 3.30 -23.30
C ASP A 330 -10.29 4.72 -23.22
N LEU A 331 -8.99 4.87 -23.48
CA LEU A 331 -8.31 6.17 -23.50
C LEU A 331 -8.88 7.07 -24.60
N ARG A 332 -9.10 6.52 -25.80
CA ARG A 332 -9.71 7.29 -26.91
C ARG A 332 -11.09 7.79 -26.52
N ARG A 333 -11.99 6.90 -26.04
CA ARG A 333 -13.34 7.28 -25.60
C ARG A 333 -13.32 8.34 -24.51
N TRP A 334 -12.42 8.20 -23.55
CA TRP A 334 -12.23 9.17 -22.47
C TRP A 334 -11.77 10.53 -23.00
N GLN A 335 -10.79 10.55 -23.90
CA GLN A 335 -10.30 11.77 -24.53
C GLN A 335 -11.33 12.44 -25.43
N ASP A 336 -12.15 11.68 -26.15
CA ASP A 336 -13.21 12.24 -26.99
C ASP A 336 -14.24 13.03 -26.15
N MET A 337 -14.54 12.57 -24.93
CA MET A 337 -15.41 13.30 -23.99
C MET A 337 -14.69 14.52 -23.38
N THR A 338 -13.45 14.37 -22.94
CA THR A 338 -12.71 15.45 -22.24
C THR A 338 -12.23 16.58 -23.16
N ARG A 339 -12.30 16.39 -24.47
CA ARG A 339 -12.05 17.45 -25.49
C ARG A 339 -13.26 18.29 -25.81
N GLN A 340 -14.45 17.91 -25.34
CA GLN A 340 -15.65 18.71 -25.57
C GLN A 340 -15.53 20.04 -24.81
N PRO A 341 -16.01 21.14 -25.40
CA PRO A 341 -15.89 22.45 -24.77
C PRO A 341 -16.79 22.61 -23.56
N ASN A 342 -17.90 21.89 -23.50
CA ASN A 342 -18.86 21.93 -22.41
C ASN A 342 -19.62 20.61 -22.28
N GLY A 343 -20.24 20.40 -21.14
CA GLY A 343 -21.01 19.21 -20.83
C GLY A 343 -20.55 18.56 -19.51
N ILE A 344 -21.14 17.44 -19.14
CA ILE A 344 -20.89 16.74 -17.88
C ILE A 344 -20.29 15.36 -18.17
N ILE A 345 -19.15 15.06 -17.56
CA ILE A 345 -18.54 13.74 -17.54
C ILE A 345 -18.62 13.20 -16.12
N LEU A 346 -19.18 12.00 -15.96
CA LEU A 346 -19.35 11.36 -14.66
C LEU A 346 -18.40 10.18 -14.50
N VAL A 347 -17.73 10.10 -13.35
CA VAL A 347 -16.95 8.93 -12.94
C VAL A 347 -17.65 8.24 -11.78
N THR A 348 -17.98 6.97 -11.93
CA THR A 348 -18.73 6.25 -10.91
C THR A 348 -17.99 5.02 -10.38
N GLY A 349 -18.32 4.63 -9.16
CA GLY A 349 -17.76 3.46 -8.49
C GLY A 349 -17.74 3.63 -6.97
N PRO A 350 -17.50 2.56 -6.21
CA PRO A 350 -17.41 2.61 -4.75
C PRO A 350 -16.20 3.43 -4.28
N THR A 351 -16.18 3.69 -2.99
CA THR A 351 -15.01 4.29 -2.33
C THR A 351 -13.77 3.40 -2.56
N GLY A 352 -12.64 4.02 -2.88
CA GLY A 352 -11.39 3.31 -3.15
C GLY A 352 -11.27 2.70 -4.54
N SER A 353 -12.20 2.98 -5.48
CA SER A 353 -12.10 2.52 -6.89
C SER A 353 -11.12 3.35 -7.74
N GLY A 354 -10.50 4.40 -7.19
CA GLY A 354 -9.52 5.23 -7.89
C GLY A 354 -10.11 6.40 -8.68
N LYS A 355 -11.37 6.78 -8.45
CA LYS A 355 -12.05 7.89 -9.15
C LYS A 355 -11.23 9.19 -9.08
N THR A 356 -10.84 9.59 -7.88
CA THR A 356 -10.06 10.82 -7.64
C THR A 356 -8.75 10.80 -8.42
N THR A 357 -8.02 9.69 -8.41
CA THR A 357 -6.76 9.55 -9.16
C THR A 357 -6.98 9.77 -10.65
N THR A 358 -8.01 9.15 -11.23
CA THR A 358 -8.33 9.30 -12.65
C THR A 358 -8.75 10.73 -13.00
N LEU A 359 -9.57 11.37 -12.14
CA LEU A 359 -9.96 12.76 -12.31
C LEU A 359 -8.76 13.70 -12.24
N TYR A 360 -7.90 13.58 -11.23
CA TYR A 360 -6.71 14.41 -11.10
C TYR A 360 -5.74 14.23 -12.28
N THR A 361 -5.49 12.99 -12.70
CA THR A 361 -4.69 12.72 -13.91
C THR A 361 -5.28 13.41 -15.15
N THR A 362 -6.62 13.38 -15.28
CA THR A 362 -7.32 14.04 -16.38
C THR A 362 -7.19 15.55 -16.28
N LEU A 363 -7.48 16.12 -15.12
CA LEU A 363 -7.43 17.56 -14.88
C LEU A 363 -6.02 18.11 -15.09
N LYS A 364 -4.99 17.42 -14.62
CA LYS A 364 -3.58 17.81 -14.87
C LYS A 364 -3.23 17.85 -16.34
N LYS A 365 -3.80 16.96 -17.14
CA LYS A 365 -3.59 16.97 -18.59
C LYS A 365 -4.35 18.11 -19.29
N LEU A 366 -5.48 18.54 -18.73
CA LEU A 366 -6.30 19.63 -19.25
C LEU A 366 -5.85 21.01 -18.75
N ALA A 367 -5.18 21.07 -17.62
CA ALA A 367 -4.68 22.31 -17.03
C ALA A 367 -3.49 22.84 -17.84
N THR A 368 -3.77 23.77 -18.75
CA THR A 368 -2.78 24.57 -19.49
C THR A 368 -2.81 26.01 -18.96
N PRO A 369 -1.82 26.85 -19.27
CA PRO A 369 -1.82 28.25 -18.84
C PRO A 369 -3.03 29.06 -19.34
N GLU A 370 -3.69 28.59 -20.37
CA GLU A 370 -4.87 29.24 -21.00
C GLU A 370 -6.20 28.76 -20.41
N VAL A 371 -6.18 27.74 -19.50
CA VAL A 371 -7.39 27.11 -18.97
C VAL A 371 -7.54 27.43 -17.50
N ASN A 372 -8.62 28.07 -17.11
CA ASN A 372 -9.00 28.26 -15.72
C ASN A 372 -9.74 27.03 -15.18
N LEU A 373 -9.03 26.18 -14.46
CA LEU A 373 -9.53 24.96 -13.85
C LEU A 373 -9.85 25.17 -12.38
N CYS A 374 -11.13 24.99 -12.03
CA CYS A 374 -11.63 25.15 -10.68
C CYS A 374 -12.15 23.82 -10.12
N THR A 375 -11.94 23.57 -8.83
CA THR A 375 -12.50 22.39 -8.16
C THR A 375 -13.27 22.77 -6.90
N ILE A 376 -14.26 21.95 -6.53
CA ILE A 376 -14.86 21.93 -5.20
C ILE A 376 -14.88 20.50 -4.65
N GLU A 377 -14.34 20.31 -3.47
CA GLU A 377 -14.04 18.99 -2.91
C GLU A 377 -14.40 18.90 -1.42
N ASP A 378 -14.69 17.69 -0.92
CA ASP A 378 -15.03 17.43 0.48
C ASP A 378 -14.32 16.18 1.01
N PRO A 379 -13.11 16.37 1.55
CA PRO A 379 -12.23 17.53 1.48
C PRO A 379 -11.33 17.49 0.22
N ILE A 380 -10.50 18.52 -0.01
CA ILE A 380 -9.44 18.50 -1.04
C ILE A 380 -8.50 17.31 -0.74
N GLU A 381 -8.38 16.40 -1.72
CA GLU A 381 -7.55 15.21 -1.56
C GLU A 381 -6.06 15.54 -1.64
N MET A 382 -5.65 16.39 -2.57
CA MET A 382 -4.30 16.89 -2.72
C MET A 382 -4.32 18.32 -3.24
N VAL A 383 -3.44 19.15 -2.73
CA VAL A 383 -3.23 20.49 -3.24
C VAL A 383 -2.42 20.42 -4.54
N GLU A 384 -3.00 20.87 -5.64
CA GLU A 384 -2.36 20.94 -6.95
C GLU A 384 -2.22 22.40 -7.38
N PRO A 385 -0.98 22.92 -7.51
CA PRO A 385 -0.77 24.34 -7.81
C PRO A 385 -1.41 24.84 -9.11
N ALA A 386 -1.69 23.94 -10.06
CA ALA A 386 -2.34 24.27 -11.32
C ALA A 386 -3.87 24.41 -11.21
N PHE A 387 -4.47 24.13 -10.03
CA PHE A 387 -5.92 24.17 -9.85
C PHE A 387 -6.34 25.26 -8.86
N ASN A 388 -7.49 25.87 -9.10
CA ASN A 388 -8.18 26.73 -8.13
C ASN A 388 -9.10 25.86 -7.28
N GLN A 389 -8.63 25.39 -6.13
CA GLN A 389 -9.30 24.37 -5.31
C GLN A 389 -10.06 24.99 -4.14
N MET A 390 -11.37 24.74 -4.09
CA MET A 390 -12.25 25.12 -2.99
C MET A 390 -12.60 23.89 -2.17
N GLN A 391 -12.59 24.02 -0.85
CA GLN A 391 -13.05 22.96 0.05
C GLN A 391 -14.42 23.28 0.62
N VAL A 392 -15.31 22.29 0.64
CA VAL A 392 -16.59 22.35 1.36
C VAL A 392 -16.36 22.63 2.83
N GLN A 393 -17.17 23.53 3.42
CA GLN A 393 -17.12 23.91 4.82
C GLN A 393 -18.54 24.04 5.37
N HIS A 394 -19.06 22.95 5.94
CA HIS A 394 -20.44 22.89 6.44
C HIS A 394 -20.74 23.88 7.57
N ASN A 395 -19.74 24.25 8.36
CA ASN A 395 -19.87 25.20 9.47
C ASN A 395 -20.16 26.64 9.03
N ILE A 396 -19.94 26.98 7.77
CA ILE A 396 -20.24 28.29 7.15
C ILE A 396 -21.17 28.13 5.95
N GLU A 397 -21.90 27.01 5.84
CA GLU A 397 -22.87 26.72 4.77
C GLU A 397 -22.26 26.70 3.36
N LEU A 398 -20.93 26.53 3.24
CA LEU A 398 -20.28 26.35 1.96
C LEU A 398 -20.42 24.87 1.52
N THR A 399 -21.56 24.57 0.90
CA THR A 399 -21.91 23.26 0.33
C THR A 399 -21.35 23.10 -1.07
N PHE A 400 -21.46 21.89 -1.67
CA PHE A 400 -21.13 21.68 -3.08
C PHE A 400 -21.91 22.64 -4.00
N ALA A 401 -23.21 22.74 -3.84
CA ALA A 401 -24.06 23.61 -4.65
C ALA A 401 -23.69 25.10 -4.51
N ALA A 402 -23.50 25.57 -3.26
CA ALA A 402 -23.06 26.94 -3.00
C ALA A 402 -21.68 27.22 -3.63
N GLY A 403 -20.78 26.27 -3.56
CA GLY A 403 -19.45 26.37 -4.14
C GLY A 403 -19.48 26.44 -5.67
N VAL A 404 -20.21 25.55 -6.35
CA VAL A 404 -20.36 25.62 -7.82
C VAL A 404 -20.93 26.96 -8.25
N ARG A 405 -21.97 27.45 -7.56
CA ARG A 405 -22.57 28.79 -7.82
C ARG A 405 -21.53 29.92 -7.67
N ALA A 406 -20.59 29.79 -6.73
CA ALA A 406 -19.50 30.75 -6.58
C ALA A 406 -18.44 30.62 -7.70
N LEU A 407 -18.07 29.38 -8.05
CA LEU A 407 -17.08 29.08 -9.09
C LEU A 407 -17.54 29.61 -10.48
N MET A 408 -18.81 29.47 -10.83
CA MET A 408 -19.35 30.02 -12.11
C MET A 408 -19.17 31.52 -12.28
N ARG A 409 -18.83 32.27 -11.23
CA ARG A 409 -18.49 33.69 -11.29
C ARG A 409 -17.00 33.99 -11.31
N GLN A 410 -16.17 32.95 -11.38
CA GLN A 410 -14.72 33.05 -11.39
C GLN A 410 -14.12 32.79 -12.78
N ASP A 411 -14.93 32.93 -13.83
CA ASP A 411 -14.54 32.70 -15.23
C ASP A 411 -13.85 31.34 -15.45
N PRO A 412 -14.46 30.23 -15.01
CA PRO A 412 -13.87 28.90 -15.16
C PRO A 412 -14.10 28.35 -16.56
N ASP A 413 -13.14 27.62 -17.12
CA ASP A 413 -13.35 26.78 -18.32
C ASP A 413 -13.77 25.36 -17.90
N ILE A 414 -13.15 24.83 -16.83
CA ILE A 414 -13.38 23.48 -16.34
C ILE A 414 -13.72 23.53 -14.85
N ILE A 415 -14.81 22.86 -14.49
CA ILE A 415 -15.24 22.72 -13.08
C ILE A 415 -15.22 21.25 -12.68
N MET A 416 -14.49 20.90 -11.64
CA MET A 416 -14.58 19.58 -11.02
C MET A 416 -15.38 19.66 -9.71
N ILE A 417 -16.45 18.89 -9.62
CA ILE A 417 -17.27 18.74 -8.43
C ILE A 417 -16.94 17.37 -7.82
N GLY A 418 -16.44 17.36 -6.61
CA GLY A 418 -15.99 16.12 -5.94
C GLY A 418 -17.00 14.99 -6.06
N GLU A 419 -18.27 15.26 -5.76
CA GLU A 419 -19.37 14.31 -5.97
C GLU A 419 -20.74 14.99 -6.04
N ILE A 420 -21.70 14.33 -6.69
CA ILE A 420 -23.11 14.72 -6.72
C ILE A 420 -23.90 13.77 -5.81
N ARG A 421 -24.42 14.29 -4.68
CA ARG A 421 -25.21 13.52 -3.71
C ARG A 421 -26.69 13.86 -3.73
N ASP A 422 -27.04 15.06 -4.14
CA ASP A 422 -28.36 15.66 -4.06
C ASP A 422 -28.75 16.41 -5.34
N LEU A 423 -30.03 16.77 -5.43
CA LEU A 423 -30.61 17.45 -6.58
C LEU A 423 -29.97 18.84 -6.76
N GLU A 424 -29.78 19.61 -5.67
CA GLU A 424 -29.25 20.97 -5.78
C GLU A 424 -27.85 21.00 -6.41
N THR A 425 -26.97 20.08 -6.01
CA THR A 425 -25.64 19.93 -6.61
C THR A 425 -25.74 19.50 -8.07
N ALA A 426 -26.67 18.57 -8.41
CA ALA A 426 -26.90 18.13 -9.78
C ALA A 426 -27.40 19.30 -10.67
N GLU A 427 -28.32 20.11 -10.20
CA GLU A 427 -28.84 21.29 -10.91
C GLU A 427 -27.74 22.31 -11.18
N MET A 428 -26.86 22.56 -10.19
CA MET A 428 -25.72 23.48 -10.39
C MET A 428 -24.71 22.95 -11.41
N ALA A 429 -24.42 21.64 -11.42
CA ALA A 429 -23.58 21.01 -12.42
C ALA A 429 -24.18 21.14 -13.84
N ILE A 430 -25.47 20.91 -13.96
CA ILE A 430 -26.22 21.07 -15.23
C ILE A 430 -26.20 22.51 -15.70
N GLN A 431 -26.46 23.45 -14.81
CA GLN A 431 -26.42 24.87 -15.13
C GLN A 431 -25.05 25.31 -15.64
N ALA A 432 -23.97 24.86 -14.96
CA ALA A 432 -22.61 25.12 -15.41
C ALA A 432 -22.36 24.56 -16.82
N ALA A 433 -22.79 23.32 -17.09
CA ALA A 433 -22.65 22.70 -18.40
C ALA A 433 -23.44 23.44 -19.50
N LEU A 434 -24.68 23.89 -19.22
CA LEU A 434 -25.50 24.65 -20.14
C LEU A 434 -24.94 26.04 -20.44
N THR A 435 -24.19 26.61 -19.49
CA THR A 435 -23.56 27.94 -19.65
C THR A 435 -22.16 27.89 -20.27
N GLY A 436 -21.73 26.71 -20.75
CA GLY A 436 -20.53 26.59 -21.57
C GLY A 436 -19.31 25.96 -20.90
N HIS A 437 -19.45 25.43 -19.69
CA HIS A 437 -18.32 24.85 -18.93
C HIS A 437 -18.24 23.32 -19.09
N LEU A 438 -17.03 22.78 -19.12
CA LEU A 438 -16.80 21.35 -19.00
C LEU A 438 -16.83 20.97 -17.50
N VAL A 439 -17.76 20.12 -17.12
CA VAL A 439 -17.95 19.68 -15.74
C VAL A 439 -17.53 18.21 -15.58
N LEU A 440 -16.66 17.93 -14.61
CA LEU A 440 -16.31 16.57 -14.20
C LEU A 440 -16.83 16.34 -12.80
N SER A 441 -17.48 15.18 -12.56
CA SER A 441 -17.94 14.87 -11.22
C SER A 441 -17.96 13.37 -10.96
N THR A 442 -18.25 12.98 -9.68
CA THR A 442 -18.39 11.57 -9.32
C THR A 442 -19.78 11.23 -8.82
N LEU A 443 -20.14 9.97 -9.00
CA LEU A 443 -21.32 9.32 -8.44
C LEU A 443 -20.93 8.00 -7.75
N HIS A 444 -21.86 7.45 -6.97
CA HIS A 444 -21.72 6.15 -6.36
C HIS A 444 -22.72 5.16 -6.95
N THR A 445 -22.42 4.62 -8.13
CA THR A 445 -23.19 3.54 -8.77
C THR A 445 -22.28 2.38 -9.16
N ASN A 446 -22.86 1.24 -9.48
CA ASN A 446 -22.11 0.01 -9.73
C ASN A 446 -21.59 -0.11 -11.16
N ASP A 447 -22.28 0.48 -12.12
CA ASP A 447 -21.96 0.49 -13.55
C ASP A 447 -22.30 1.86 -14.18
N ALA A 448 -21.93 2.05 -15.43
CA ALA A 448 -22.12 3.34 -16.11
C ALA A 448 -23.60 3.61 -16.45
N PRO A 449 -24.42 2.66 -16.94
CA PRO A 449 -25.84 2.89 -17.15
C PRO A 449 -26.61 3.28 -15.89
N SER A 450 -26.29 2.68 -14.74
CA SER A 450 -26.95 3.01 -13.46
C SER A 450 -26.72 4.44 -12.99
N ALA A 451 -25.72 5.15 -13.51
CA ALA A 451 -25.54 6.57 -13.23
C ALA A 451 -26.68 7.43 -13.83
N ILE A 452 -27.25 7.02 -14.96
CA ILE A 452 -28.41 7.70 -15.57
C ILE A 452 -29.65 7.54 -14.67
N SER A 453 -29.93 6.31 -14.20
CA SER A 453 -31.01 6.10 -13.21
C SER A 453 -30.79 6.93 -11.97
N ARG A 454 -29.56 6.98 -11.47
CA ARG A 454 -29.26 7.72 -10.24
C ARG A 454 -29.55 9.22 -10.40
N LEU A 455 -29.26 9.82 -11.53
CA LEU A 455 -29.64 11.22 -11.80
C LEU A 455 -31.15 11.39 -11.86
N LEU A 456 -31.89 10.47 -12.49
CA LEU A 456 -33.36 10.49 -12.53
C LEU A 456 -33.96 10.33 -11.12
N GLU A 457 -33.43 9.42 -10.32
CA GLU A 457 -33.84 9.23 -8.90
C GLU A 457 -33.58 10.46 -8.03
N LEU A 458 -32.52 11.21 -8.29
CA LEU A 458 -32.25 12.49 -7.62
C LEU A 458 -33.28 13.58 -8.02
N GLY A 459 -34.08 13.35 -9.06
CA GLY A 459 -35.08 14.29 -9.56
C GLY A 459 -34.63 15.10 -10.76
N VAL A 460 -33.49 14.80 -11.36
CA VAL A 460 -33.01 15.50 -12.56
C VAL A 460 -33.92 15.16 -13.76
N PRO A 461 -34.51 16.17 -14.43
CA PRO A 461 -35.32 15.94 -15.62
C PRO A 461 -34.53 15.25 -16.73
N HIS A 462 -35.12 14.22 -17.33
CA HIS A 462 -34.49 13.41 -18.38
C HIS A 462 -33.97 14.23 -19.57
N TYR A 463 -34.66 15.30 -19.98
CA TYR A 463 -34.24 16.17 -21.08
C TYR A 463 -32.96 16.95 -20.75
N LEU A 464 -32.72 17.30 -19.49
CA LEU A 464 -31.49 17.94 -19.03
C LEU A 464 -30.31 16.97 -19.05
N ILE A 465 -30.52 15.71 -18.67
CA ILE A 465 -29.50 14.65 -18.77
C ILE A 465 -29.09 14.49 -20.24
N LYS A 466 -30.06 14.41 -21.17
CA LYS A 466 -29.79 14.34 -22.61
C LYS A 466 -28.99 15.52 -23.15
N ALA A 467 -29.30 16.73 -22.66
CA ALA A 467 -28.68 17.96 -23.14
C ALA A 467 -27.24 18.16 -22.62
N THR A 468 -26.94 17.66 -21.41
CA THR A 468 -25.69 18.02 -20.73
C THR A 468 -24.71 16.88 -20.52
N VAL A 469 -25.17 15.63 -20.33
CA VAL A 469 -24.24 14.52 -20.02
C VAL A 469 -23.58 14.01 -21.31
N LEU A 470 -22.26 14.08 -21.37
CA LEU A 470 -21.42 13.57 -22.46
C LEU A 470 -21.18 12.07 -22.33
N GLY A 471 -21.02 11.60 -21.10
CA GLY A 471 -20.84 10.19 -20.83
C GLY A 471 -20.52 9.88 -19.39
N VAL A 472 -20.44 8.59 -19.11
CA VAL A 472 -20.21 8.03 -17.79
C VAL A 472 -19.11 6.98 -17.86
N MET A 473 -18.18 7.00 -16.92
CA MET A 473 -17.17 5.97 -16.74
C MET A 473 -17.35 5.29 -15.39
N ALA A 474 -17.67 4.01 -15.37
CA ALA A 474 -17.57 3.20 -14.17
C ALA A 474 -16.16 2.64 -14.02
N GLN A 475 -15.66 2.63 -12.79
CA GLN A 475 -14.29 2.23 -12.47
C GLN A 475 -14.21 1.31 -11.26
N ARG A 476 -13.34 0.29 -11.36
CA ARG A 476 -12.89 -0.56 -10.24
C ARG A 476 -11.38 -0.71 -10.30
N LEU A 477 -10.79 -1.17 -9.20
CA LEU A 477 -9.37 -1.55 -9.14
C LEU A 477 -9.25 -3.04 -8.90
N VAL A 478 -8.46 -3.70 -9.75
CA VAL A 478 -7.99 -5.07 -9.56
C VAL A 478 -6.55 -5.06 -9.06
N ARG A 479 -6.17 -6.01 -8.20
CA ARG A 479 -4.78 -6.20 -7.83
C ARG A 479 -4.02 -6.77 -9.04
N THR A 480 -2.81 -6.27 -9.27
CA THR A 480 -1.95 -6.78 -10.33
C THR A 480 -1.08 -7.92 -9.80
N LEU A 481 -0.88 -8.93 -10.63
CA LEU A 481 0.00 -10.05 -10.33
C LEU A 481 1.42 -9.57 -10.06
N CYS A 482 2.06 -10.16 -9.08
CA CYS A 482 3.45 -9.85 -8.75
C CYS A 482 4.38 -10.25 -9.91
N PRO A 483 5.18 -9.34 -10.47
CA PRO A 483 6.06 -9.65 -11.60
C PRO A 483 7.15 -10.68 -11.24
N HIS A 484 7.48 -10.82 -9.96
CA HIS A 484 8.56 -11.70 -9.49
C HIS A 484 8.12 -13.16 -9.34
N CYS A 485 6.82 -13.42 -9.10
CA CYS A 485 6.39 -14.79 -8.78
C CYS A 485 5.18 -15.28 -9.59
N LYS A 486 4.59 -14.48 -10.46
CA LYS A 486 3.50 -14.96 -11.32
C LYS A 486 3.98 -16.10 -12.20
N ALA A 487 3.12 -17.06 -12.46
CA ALA A 487 3.41 -18.22 -13.30
C ALA A 487 2.32 -18.44 -14.35
N PRO A 488 2.65 -19.05 -15.50
CA PRO A 488 1.66 -19.36 -16.52
C PRO A 488 0.50 -20.21 -15.97
N LEU A 489 -0.69 -19.95 -16.49
CA LEU A 489 -1.91 -20.68 -16.17
C LEU A 489 -2.67 -20.99 -17.46
N THR A 490 -3.07 -22.25 -17.64
CA THR A 490 -4.08 -22.61 -18.62
C THR A 490 -5.44 -22.45 -17.97
N LEU A 491 -6.27 -21.56 -18.53
CA LEU A 491 -7.62 -21.32 -18.00
C LEU A 491 -8.59 -22.40 -18.48
N GLU A 492 -9.58 -22.71 -17.66
CA GLU A 492 -10.73 -23.53 -18.04
C GLU A 492 -11.74 -22.68 -18.80
N ASP A 493 -12.45 -23.30 -19.75
CA ASP A 493 -13.47 -22.63 -20.58
C ASP A 493 -14.57 -21.98 -19.73
N GLU A 494 -15.00 -22.61 -18.65
CA GLU A 494 -16.05 -22.10 -17.76
C GLU A 494 -15.65 -20.81 -17.06
N ASP A 495 -14.43 -20.75 -16.53
CA ASP A 495 -13.88 -19.57 -15.87
C ASP A 495 -13.77 -18.40 -16.85
N TRP A 496 -13.29 -18.66 -18.05
CA TRP A 496 -13.15 -17.65 -19.08
C TRP A 496 -14.50 -17.11 -19.56
N GLN A 497 -15.46 -18.01 -19.81
CA GLN A 497 -16.81 -17.63 -20.18
C GLN A 497 -17.52 -16.79 -19.10
N THR A 498 -17.24 -17.04 -17.83
CA THR A 498 -17.80 -16.25 -16.72
C THR A 498 -17.39 -14.77 -16.79
N LEU A 499 -16.20 -14.46 -17.32
CA LEU A 499 -15.76 -13.09 -17.55
C LEU A 499 -16.24 -12.50 -18.86
N THR A 500 -16.36 -13.32 -19.91
CA THR A 500 -16.56 -12.83 -21.28
C THR A 500 -18.02 -12.82 -21.74
N ARG A 501 -18.93 -13.57 -21.10
CA ARG A 501 -20.36 -13.57 -21.47
C ARG A 501 -20.94 -12.15 -21.46
N PRO A 502 -21.82 -11.84 -22.45
CA PRO A 502 -22.40 -12.72 -23.48
C PRO A 502 -21.53 -12.91 -24.73
N TRP A 503 -20.32 -12.34 -24.76
CA TRP A 503 -19.42 -12.46 -25.91
C TRP A 503 -18.68 -13.79 -25.90
N GLN A 504 -18.44 -14.33 -27.08
CA GLN A 504 -17.55 -15.48 -27.26
C GLN A 504 -16.15 -14.96 -27.55
N ALA A 505 -15.21 -15.27 -26.68
CA ALA A 505 -13.80 -14.91 -26.83
C ALA A 505 -12.94 -16.19 -26.73
N PRO A 506 -11.90 -16.33 -27.57
CA PRO A 506 -10.99 -17.48 -27.48
C PRO A 506 -10.23 -17.45 -26.14
N LEU A 507 -9.86 -18.62 -25.65
CA LEU A 507 -9.03 -18.74 -24.46
C LEU A 507 -7.70 -17.99 -24.64
N PRO A 508 -7.29 -17.20 -23.66
CA PRO A 508 -6.03 -16.48 -23.73
C PRO A 508 -4.83 -17.40 -23.50
N SER A 509 -3.78 -17.23 -24.30
CA SER A 509 -2.53 -17.98 -24.17
C SER A 509 -1.58 -17.46 -23.10
N ASN A 510 -1.80 -16.23 -22.60
CA ASN A 510 -0.89 -15.54 -21.67
C ASN A 510 -1.50 -15.34 -20.28
N ALA A 511 -2.49 -16.11 -19.92
CA ALA A 511 -3.04 -16.05 -18.56
C ALA A 511 -2.01 -16.50 -17.53
N GLN A 512 -2.02 -15.85 -16.37
CA GLN A 512 -1.05 -16.07 -15.30
C GLN A 512 -1.79 -16.28 -13.98
N ARG A 513 -1.16 -17.01 -13.05
CA ARG A 513 -1.66 -17.23 -11.69
C ARG A 513 -0.78 -16.57 -10.64
N ALA A 514 -1.37 -16.25 -9.51
CA ALA A 514 -0.69 -15.79 -8.32
C ALA A 514 0.00 -16.97 -7.61
N ILE A 515 1.28 -16.85 -7.30
CA ILE A 515 2.02 -17.87 -6.52
C ILE A 515 2.21 -17.39 -5.10
N GLY A 516 2.84 -16.26 -4.93
CA GLY A 516 3.34 -15.75 -3.67
C GLY A 516 4.87 -15.75 -3.63
N CYS A 517 5.42 -14.66 -3.15
CA CYS A 517 6.83 -14.50 -2.84
C CYS A 517 6.98 -13.36 -1.84
N LEU A 518 8.18 -13.14 -1.38
CA LEU A 518 8.47 -12.13 -0.37
C LEU A 518 8.26 -10.71 -0.87
N GLU A 519 8.46 -10.44 -2.18
CA GLU A 519 8.19 -9.12 -2.78
C GLU A 519 6.70 -8.73 -2.72
N CYS A 520 5.83 -9.72 -2.76
CA CYS A 520 4.39 -9.54 -2.64
C CYS A 520 3.84 -10.03 -1.29
N ARG A 521 4.69 -10.38 -0.32
CA ARG A 521 4.32 -10.90 1.01
C ARG A 521 3.42 -12.13 0.91
N ASP A 522 3.80 -13.07 0.06
CA ASP A 522 3.09 -14.32 -0.23
C ASP A 522 1.65 -14.16 -0.76
N THR A 523 1.24 -12.92 -1.07
CA THR A 523 -0.11 -12.67 -1.63
C THR A 523 -0.23 -13.03 -3.11
N GLY A 524 0.88 -13.09 -3.84
CA GLY A 524 0.91 -13.23 -5.30
C GLY A 524 0.57 -11.95 -6.07
N TYR A 525 0.25 -10.85 -5.37
CA TYR A 525 -0.16 -9.58 -5.98
C TYR A 525 0.71 -8.42 -5.52
N ARG A 526 0.96 -7.45 -6.43
CA ARG A 526 1.71 -6.23 -6.14
C ARG A 526 1.19 -5.08 -6.99
N GLY A 527 0.59 -4.08 -6.33
CA GLY A 527 -0.01 -2.93 -7.00
C GLY A 527 -1.43 -3.18 -7.49
N ARG A 528 -1.99 -2.18 -8.18
CA ARG A 528 -3.37 -2.20 -8.67
C ARG A 528 -3.46 -1.54 -10.03
N ALA A 529 -4.40 -2.02 -10.88
CA ALA A 529 -4.75 -1.44 -12.16
C ALA A 529 -6.26 -1.20 -12.24
N GLY A 530 -6.67 -0.19 -13.00
CA GLY A 530 -8.07 0.11 -13.23
C GLY A 530 -8.72 -0.85 -14.23
N VAL A 531 -9.98 -1.18 -14.01
CA VAL A 531 -10.89 -1.73 -15.01
C VAL A 531 -12.01 -0.74 -15.24
N TYR A 532 -12.37 -0.52 -16.48
CA TYR A 532 -13.20 0.59 -16.91
C TYR A 532 -14.39 0.12 -17.75
N GLU A 533 -15.53 0.79 -17.57
CA GLU A 533 -16.71 0.68 -18.40
C GLU A 533 -17.09 2.10 -18.81
N ILE A 534 -16.88 2.46 -20.08
CA ILE A 534 -17.05 3.82 -20.59
C ILE A 534 -18.21 3.88 -21.56
N MET A 535 -19.26 4.58 -21.15
CA MET A 535 -20.47 4.83 -21.93
C MET A 535 -20.48 6.30 -22.39
N GLN A 536 -20.24 6.54 -23.67
CA GLN A 536 -20.45 7.84 -24.30
C GLN A 536 -21.94 7.97 -24.68
N LEU A 537 -22.57 9.11 -24.38
CA LEU A 537 -23.98 9.32 -24.69
C LEU A 537 -24.14 9.75 -26.16
N SER A 538 -24.30 8.79 -27.04
CA SER A 538 -24.73 9.00 -28.42
C SER A 538 -26.18 9.48 -28.51
N ASP A 539 -26.60 9.98 -29.67
CA ASP A 539 -28.00 10.35 -29.89
C ASP A 539 -28.95 9.17 -29.75
N SER A 540 -28.51 7.95 -30.12
CA SER A 540 -29.28 6.72 -29.95
C SER A 540 -29.47 6.39 -28.46
N LEU A 541 -28.44 6.54 -27.64
CA LEU A 541 -28.55 6.36 -26.19
C LEU A 541 -29.40 7.46 -25.54
N LYS A 542 -29.21 8.72 -25.94
CA LYS A 542 -30.02 9.84 -25.48
C LYS A 542 -31.51 9.64 -25.77
N ALA A 543 -31.87 9.04 -26.91
CA ALA A 543 -33.26 8.76 -27.24
C ALA A 543 -33.94 7.80 -26.25
N LEU A 544 -33.17 6.86 -25.66
CA LEU A 544 -33.67 5.89 -24.67
C LEU A 544 -33.83 6.45 -23.25
N ILE A 545 -33.31 7.66 -22.97
CA ILE A 545 -33.43 8.29 -21.66
C ILE A 545 -34.80 9.01 -21.61
N THR A 546 -35.74 8.40 -20.87
CA THR A 546 -37.14 8.87 -20.68
C THR A 546 -37.44 8.92 -19.19
N PRO A 547 -38.60 9.45 -18.78
CA PRO A 547 -38.99 9.34 -17.36
C PRO A 547 -39.02 7.92 -16.85
N ASP A 548 -39.42 6.96 -17.69
CA ASP A 548 -39.48 5.52 -17.41
C ASP A 548 -38.34 4.78 -18.13
N THR A 549 -37.10 5.20 -17.89
CA THR A 549 -35.91 4.68 -18.56
C THR A 549 -35.70 3.19 -18.28
N ASP A 550 -35.64 2.36 -19.33
CA ASP A 550 -35.23 0.94 -19.26
C ASP A 550 -33.68 0.85 -19.31
N LEU A 551 -33.08 0.55 -18.18
CA LEU A 551 -31.62 0.36 -18.07
C LEU A 551 -31.12 -0.80 -18.93
N THR A 552 -31.94 -1.83 -19.15
CA THR A 552 -31.56 -2.97 -19.99
C THR A 552 -31.44 -2.55 -21.45
N ALA A 553 -32.36 -1.68 -21.91
CA ALA A 553 -32.30 -1.10 -23.25
C ALA A 553 -31.06 -0.21 -23.42
N ILE A 554 -30.78 0.67 -22.44
CA ILE A 554 -29.57 1.51 -22.45
C ILE A 554 -28.31 0.64 -22.51
N ARG A 555 -28.20 -0.37 -21.63
CA ARG A 555 -27.05 -1.27 -21.57
C ARG A 555 -26.84 -2.00 -22.89
N ARG A 556 -27.92 -2.55 -23.46
CA ARG A 556 -27.89 -3.25 -24.76
C ARG A 556 -27.42 -2.32 -25.90
N GLN A 557 -27.91 -1.09 -25.92
CA GLN A 557 -27.51 -0.11 -26.92
C GLN A 557 -26.04 0.33 -26.75
N ALA A 558 -25.61 0.59 -25.52
CA ALA A 558 -24.24 0.94 -25.21
C ALA A 558 -23.25 -0.15 -25.64
N PHE A 559 -23.59 -1.44 -25.44
CA PHE A 559 -22.76 -2.55 -25.92
C PHE A 559 -22.71 -2.63 -27.45
N LYS A 560 -23.83 -2.37 -28.16
CA LYS A 560 -23.83 -2.28 -29.64
C LYS A 560 -22.90 -1.18 -30.13
N GLU A 561 -22.75 -0.09 -29.36
CA GLU A 561 -21.86 1.03 -29.65
C GLU A 561 -20.43 0.80 -29.14
N GLY A 562 -20.13 -0.42 -28.66
CA GLY A 562 -18.79 -0.86 -28.28
C GLY A 562 -18.39 -0.49 -26.85
N MET A 563 -19.31 -0.16 -25.95
CA MET A 563 -19.04 -0.17 -24.53
C MET A 563 -18.60 -1.57 -24.09
N ARG A 564 -17.61 -1.66 -23.25
CA ARG A 564 -17.17 -2.90 -22.61
C ARG A 564 -17.59 -2.91 -21.16
N SER A 565 -18.15 -4.02 -20.68
CA SER A 565 -18.46 -4.15 -19.25
C SER A 565 -17.18 -4.17 -18.41
N LEU A 566 -17.31 -3.85 -17.12
CA LEU A 566 -16.19 -3.97 -16.16
C LEU A 566 -15.57 -5.38 -16.18
N ARG A 567 -16.38 -6.44 -16.34
CA ARG A 567 -15.89 -7.82 -16.46
C ARG A 567 -15.08 -8.05 -17.72
N LEU A 568 -15.56 -7.56 -18.86
CA LEU A 568 -14.84 -7.71 -20.12
C LEU A 568 -13.54 -6.89 -20.13
N SER A 569 -13.53 -5.70 -19.53
CA SER A 569 -12.30 -4.93 -19.27
C SER A 569 -11.33 -5.70 -18.39
N GLY A 570 -11.84 -6.37 -17.35
CA GLY A 570 -11.06 -7.28 -16.51
C GLY A 570 -10.53 -8.49 -17.27
N ALA A 571 -11.34 -9.12 -18.12
CA ALA A 571 -10.92 -10.25 -18.95
C ALA A 571 -9.73 -9.89 -19.86
N GLN A 572 -9.70 -8.68 -20.42
CA GLN A 572 -8.55 -8.21 -21.20
C GLN A 572 -7.26 -8.15 -20.35
N LYS A 573 -7.37 -7.77 -19.08
CA LYS A 573 -6.22 -7.75 -18.16
C LYS A 573 -5.77 -9.14 -17.74
N VAL A 574 -6.71 -10.09 -17.60
CA VAL A 574 -6.40 -11.52 -17.39
C VAL A 574 -5.67 -12.06 -18.61
N ALA A 575 -6.16 -11.78 -19.82
CA ALA A 575 -5.52 -12.20 -21.06
C ALA A 575 -4.12 -11.61 -21.24
N ALA A 576 -3.87 -10.40 -20.72
CA ALA A 576 -2.56 -9.76 -20.71
C ALA A 576 -1.63 -10.29 -19.58
N GLY A 577 -2.07 -11.23 -18.74
CA GLY A 577 -1.28 -11.74 -17.61
C GLY A 577 -1.02 -10.72 -16.51
N LEU A 578 -1.94 -9.76 -16.34
CA LEU A 578 -1.83 -8.67 -15.35
C LEU A 578 -2.58 -8.97 -14.05
N THR A 579 -3.66 -9.77 -14.10
CA THR A 579 -4.48 -10.12 -12.94
C THR A 579 -5.07 -11.50 -13.12
N THR A 580 -5.89 -11.96 -12.17
CA THR A 580 -6.56 -13.27 -12.22
C THR A 580 -8.06 -13.15 -12.39
N VAL A 581 -8.71 -14.26 -12.76
CA VAL A 581 -10.19 -14.36 -12.89
C VAL A 581 -10.86 -14.04 -11.56
N GLU A 582 -10.39 -14.64 -10.47
CA GLU A 582 -10.94 -14.46 -9.13
C GLU A 582 -10.91 -13.00 -8.70
N GLU A 583 -9.81 -12.31 -9.01
CA GLU A 583 -9.66 -10.89 -8.63
C GLU A 583 -10.63 -9.99 -9.40
N VAL A 584 -10.85 -10.27 -10.68
CA VAL A 584 -11.85 -9.55 -11.47
C VAL A 584 -13.27 -9.82 -10.95
N LEU A 585 -13.62 -11.08 -10.69
CA LEU A 585 -14.94 -11.44 -10.16
C LEU A 585 -15.21 -10.84 -8.78
N ARG A 586 -14.18 -10.70 -7.94
CA ARG A 586 -14.28 -10.11 -6.61
C ARG A 586 -14.72 -8.64 -6.63
N VAL A 587 -14.33 -7.88 -7.65
CA VAL A 587 -14.55 -6.43 -7.68
C VAL A 587 -15.59 -5.97 -8.69
N THR A 588 -16.01 -6.84 -9.60
CA THR A 588 -16.99 -6.49 -10.63
C THR A 588 -18.38 -7.06 -10.33
N PRO A 589 -19.46 -6.34 -10.64
CA PRO A 589 -20.82 -6.86 -10.47
C PRO A 589 -21.07 -8.07 -11.38
N GLN A 590 -22.03 -8.90 -11.02
CA GLN A 590 -22.50 -9.95 -11.92
C GLN A 590 -23.09 -9.31 -13.18
N SER A 591 -22.80 -9.92 -14.34
CA SER A 591 -23.42 -9.48 -15.59
C SER A 591 -24.92 -9.78 -15.54
N GLU A 592 -25.75 -8.75 -15.65
CA GLU A 592 -27.21 -8.88 -15.69
C GLU A 592 -27.74 -9.28 -17.08
N LEU A 593 -26.87 -9.38 -18.08
CA LEU A 593 -27.25 -9.89 -19.40
C LEU A 593 -27.17 -11.42 -19.39
N LYS A 594 -28.34 -12.05 -19.41
CA LYS A 594 -28.49 -13.48 -19.70
C LYS A 594 -28.45 -13.72 -21.20
#